data_23adf971efc6dc762200205410f9eb1c
#
_entry.id   23adf971efc6dc762200205410f9eb1c
#
_cell.length_a   1.000
_cell.length_b   1.000
_cell.length_c   1.000
_cell.angle_alpha   90.00
_cell.angle_beta   90.00
_cell.angle_gamma   90.00
#
_symmetry.space_group_name_H-M   'P 1'
#
loop_
_entity.id
_entity.type
_entity.pdbx_description
1 polymer ?
#
loop_
_entity_poly.entity_id
_entity_poly.type
_entity_poly.pdbx_seq_one_letter_code
_entity_poly.pdbx_strand_id
1 'polypeptide(L)'
;LVSLRPFRAGEIIQIGLIIGTVEKVHIFSTTLLTGDSKSVVIPNGKIIADNIINYSRHPMRRIDLVIGVGYHSRIADVKRVITSIIEQDSRIDQKRGFVVRLGELAPSSLNFYVRVWVPNAEYWNTYYDMLEKIKEALDANHISLPYPQMDVRIENITAKVPTQLQLVD
;
A
#
# COMPACT_ATOMS: atom_id res chain seq x y z
N LEU A 1 1.61 -7.99 -32.86
CA LEU A 1 2.12 -8.53 -31.59
C LEU A 1 3.33 -9.45 -31.76
N VAL A 2 3.35 -10.30 -32.79
CA VAL A 2 4.45 -11.25 -33.03
C VAL A 2 5.79 -10.52 -33.30
N SER A 3 5.76 -9.35 -33.90
CA SER A 3 6.96 -8.56 -34.24
C SER A 3 7.52 -7.77 -33.04
N LEU A 4 6.67 -7.22 -32.17
CA LEU A 4 7.07 -6.38 -31.04
C LEU A 4 7.28 -7.15 -29.74
N ARG A 5 6.68 -8.36 -29.60
CA ARG A 5 6.73 -9.25 -28.43
C ARG A 5 6.71 -8.50 -27.07
N PRO A 6 5.68 -7.71 -26.78
CA PRO A 6 5.61 -6.96 -25.52
C PRO A 6 5.53 -7.86 -24.29
N PHE A 7 5.11 -9.12 -24.46
CA PHE A 7 5.03 -10.16 -23.44
C PHE A 7 5.21 -11.56 -24.06
N ARG A 8 5.40 -12.57 -23.23
CA ARG A 8 5.58 -13.98 -23.59
C ARG A 8 4.62 -14.86 -22.77
N ALA A 9 4.38 -16.09 -23.23
CA ALA A 9 3.68 -17.09 -22.42
C ALA A 9 4.42 -17.31 -21.08
N GLY A 10 3.68 -17.42 -20.00
CA GLY A 10 4.17 -17.52 -18.62
C GLY A 10 4.37 -16.19 -17.91
N GLU A 11 4.38 -15.04 -18.60
CA GLU A 11 4.50 -13.72 -17.96
C GLU A 11 3.16 -13.25 -17.41
N ILE A 12 3.19 -12.55 -16.28
CA ILE A 12 2.01 -11.91 -15.68
C ILE A 12 1.90 -10.49 -16.26
N ILE A 13 0.76 -10.23 -16.88
CA ILE A 13 0.48 -8.93 -17.50
C ILE A 13 -0.87 -8.38 -17.03
N GLN A 14 -1.01 -7.07 -17.18
CA GLN A 14 -2.28 -6.38 -17.01
C GLN A 14 -2.63 -5.65 -18.31
N ILE A 15 -3.88 -5.79 -18.73
CA ILE A 15 -4.47 -5.09 -19.88
C ILE A 15 -5.79 -4.48 -19.39
N GLY A 16 -5.84 -3.16 -19.32
CA GLY A 16 -6.96 -2.46 -18.68
C GLY A 16 -7.12 -2.92 -17.21
N LEU A 17 -8.26 -3.51 -16.87
CA LEU A 17 -8.55 -4.04 -15.52
C LEU A 17 -8.26 -5.54 -15.36
N ILE A 18 -7.83 -6.23 -16.42
CA ILE A 18 -7.61 -7.66 -16.41
C ILE A 18 -6.15 -7.96 -16.12
N ILE A 19 -5.89 -8.68 -15.03
CA ILE A 19 -4.56 -9.18 -14.65
C ILE A 19 -4.56 -10.69 -14.79
N GLY A 20 -3.55 -11.25 -15.44
CA GLY A 20 -3.42 -12.69 -15.57
C GLY A 20 -2.08 -13.13 -16.13
N THR A 21 -1.82 -14.42 -16.01
CA THR A 21 -0.67 -15.06 -16.64
C THR A 21 -1.01 -15.34 -18.10
N VAL A 22 -0.11 -14.99 -19.01
CA VAL A 22 -0.25 -15.31 -20.43
C VAL A 22 -0.14 -16.81 -20.61
N GLU A 23 -1.26 -17.46 -20.93
CA GLU A 23 -1.30 -18.90 -21.17
C GLU A 23 -0.88 -19.22 -22.61
N LYS A 24 -1.50 -18.54 -23.59
CA LYS A 24 -1.22 -18.75 -25.02
C LYS A 24 -1.37 -17.46 -25.80
N VAL A 25 -0.51 -17.29 -26.78
CA VAL A 25 -0.59 -16.19 -27.77
C VAL A 25 -0.89 -16.82 -29.14
N HIS A 26 -2.09 -16.58 -29.65
CA HIS A 26 -2.51 -16.99 -30.99
C HIS A 26 -2.36 -15.83 -31.97
N ILE A 27 -2.61 -16.09 -33.25
CA ILE A 27 -2.49 -15.08 -34.32
C ILE A 27 -3.44 -13.89 -34.08
N PHE A 28 -4.68 -14.15 -33.68
CA PHE A 28 -5.72 -13.13 -33.54
C PHE A 28 -6.11 -12.82 -32.08
N SER A 29 -5.74 -13.68 -31.13
CA SER A 29 -6.11 -13.52 -29.73
C SER A 29 -5.00 -13.99 -28.78
N THR A 30 -5.05 -13.53 -27.55
CA THR A 30 -4.21 -13.99 -26.44
C THR A 30 -5.11 -14.47 -25.32
N THR A 31 -4.76 -15.60 -24.74
CA THR A 31 -5.47 -16.17 -23.58
C THR A 31 -4.69 -15.87 -22.32
N LEU A 32 -5.36 -15.26 -21.33
CA LEU A 32 -4.84 -15.02 -19.99
C LEU A 32 -5.54 -15.92 -18.98
N LEU A 33 -4.78 -16.47 -18.06
CA LEU A 33 -5.28 -17.17 -16.87
C LEU A 33 -5.20 -16.20 -15.68
N THR A 34 -6.36 -15.86 -15.11
CA THR A 34 -6.44 -14.99 -13.92
C THR A 34 -6.05 -15.72 -12.63
N GLY A 35 -5.73 -15.00 -11.57
CA GLY A 35 -5.34 -15.58 -10.27
C GLY A 35 -6.45 -16.43 -9.62
N ASP A 36 -7.72 -16.21 -9.99
CA ASP A 36 -8.89 -16.99 -9.58
C ASP A 36 -9.29 -18.08 -10.62
N SER A 37 -8.32 -18.48 -11.48
CA SER A 37 -8.45 -19.57 -12.46
C SER A 37 -9.48 -19.35 -13.55
N LYS A 38 -9.79 -18.11 -13.94
CA LYS A 38 -10.61 -17.81 -15.11
C LYS A 38 -9.74 -17.68 -16.35
N SER A 39 -10.18 -18.25 -17.46
CA SER A 39 -9.56 -18.06 -18.77
C SER A 39 -10.20 -16.85 -19.48
N VAL A 40 -9.39 -15.87 -19.82
CA VAL A 40 -9.85 -14.65 -20.52
C VAL A 40 -9.20 -14.59 -21.89
N VAL A 41 -10.01 -14.60 -22.94
CA VAL A 41 -9.55 -14.49 -24.33
C VAL A 41 -9.70 -13.05 -24.80
N ILE A 42 -8.60 -12.41 -25.16
CA ILE A 42 -8.56 -11.01 -25.58
C ILE A 42 -8.09 -10.93 -27.05
N PRO A 43 -8.85 -10.29 -27.95
CA PRO A 43 -8.40 -10.03 -29.31
C PRO A 43 -7.09 -9.22 -29.32
N ASN A 44 -6.10 -9.64 -30.11
CA ASN A 44 -4.80 -8.98 -30.16
C ASN A 44 -4.88 -7.51 -30.58
N GLY A 45 -5.85 -7.13 -31.42
CA GLY A 45 -6.11 -5.73 -31.78
C GLY A 45 -6.46 -4.85 -30.58
N LYS A 46 -7.24 -5.38 -29.61
CA LYS A 46 -7.57 -4.68 -28.36
C LYS A 46 -6.34 -4.52 -27.46
N ILE A 47 -5.50 -5.55 -27.40
CA ILE A 47 -4.27 -5.53 -26.60
C ILE A 47 -3.31 -4.44 -27.09
N ILE A 48 -3.16 -4.29 -28.42
CA ILE A 48 -2.25 -3.29 -29.01
C ILE A 48 -2.76 -1.85 -28.81
N ALA A 49 -4.07 -1.68 -28.72
CA ALA A 49 -4.70 -0.38 -28.54
C ALA A 49 -4.70 0.10 -27.07
N ASP A 50 -4.38 -0.77 -26.11
CA ASP A 50 -4.41 -0.46 -24.68
C ASP A 50 -2.99 -0.47 -24.08
N ASN A 51 -2.85 0.09 -22.88
CA ASN A 51 -1.62 0.01 -22.12
C ASN A 51 -1.39 -1.41 -21.60
N ILE A 52 -0.19 -1.92 -21.80
CA ILE A 52 0.23 -3.23 -21.30
C ILE A 52 1.20 -3.01 -20.13
N ILE A 53 0.82 -3.47 -18.94
CA ILE A 53 1.73 -3.51 -17.79
C ILE A 53 2.25 -4.94 -17.67
N ASN A 54 3.56 -5.12 -17.79
CA ASN A 54 4.20 -6.43 -17.65
C ASN A 54 4.92 -6.51 -16.29
N TYR A 55 4.37 -7.33 -15.39
CA TYR A 55 4.90 -7.51 -14.04
C TYR A 55 6.09 -8.49 -13.99
N SER A 56 6.26 -9.33 -14.99
CA SER A 56 7.30 -10.37 -15.03
C SER A 56 8.56 -9.94 -15.79
N ARG A 57 8.51 -8.81 -16.51
CA ARG A 57 9.62 -8.37 -17.40
C ARG A 57 10.91 -8.11 -16.64
N HIS A 58 10.83 -7.57 -15.44
CA HIS A 58 11.98 -7.26 -14.61
C HIS A 58 12.05 -8.24 -13.44
N PRO A 59 13.29 -8.73 -13.10
CA PRO A 59 13.47 -9.71 -12.04
C PRO A 59 13.18 -9.14 -10.64
N MET A 60 13.27 -7.83 -10.47
CA MET A 60 13.04 -7.14 -9.21
C MET A 60 11.86 -6.19 -9.31
N ARG A 61 11.07 -6.14 -8.24
CA ARG A 61 9.95 -5.19 -8.08
C ARG A 61 10.10 -4.39 -6.80
N ARG A 62 9.57 -3.19 -6.82
CA ARG A 62 9.51 -2.33 -5.64
C ARG A 62 8.17 -2.50 -4.92
N ILE A 63 8.24 -2.79 -3.64
CA ILE A 63 7.11 -2.72 -2.73
C ILE A 63 7.04 -1.29 -2.20
N ASP A 64 5.89 -0.66 -2.31
CA ASP A 64 5.59 0.65 -1.75
C ASP A 64 4.49 0.49 -0.69
N LEU A 65 4.82 0.83 0.58
CA LEU A 65 3.88 0.80 1.70
C LEU A 65 3.71 2.22 2.26
N VAL A 66 2.52 2.50 2.76
CA VAL A 66 2.22 3.69 3.54
C VAL A 66 1.83 3.26 4.95
N ILE A 67 2.65 3.62 5.92
CA ILE A 67 2.47 3.27 7.32
C ILE A 67 2.06 4.52 8.10
N GLY A 68 0.80 4.58 8.51
CA GLY A 68 0.27 5.66 9.34
C GLY A 68 0.52 5.38 10.82
N VAL A 69 1.04 6.37 11.56
CA VAL A 69 1.23 6.33 13.02
C VAL A 69 0.62 7.56 13.67
N GLY A 70 0.32 7.48 14.95
CA GLY A 70 -0.23 8.62 15.70
C GLY A 70 0.73 9.80 15.79
N TYR A 71 0.20 11.03 15.88
CA TYR A 71 0.98 12.27 15.93
C TYR A 71 1.94 12.36 17.13
N HIS A 72 1.66 11.64 18.22
CA HIS A 72 2.53 11.59 19.39
C HIS A 72 3.77 10.71 19.21
N SER A 73 3.84 9.96 18.11
CA SER A 73 4.96 9.07 17.81
C SER A 73 6.21 9.86 17.42
N ARG A 74 7.36 9.48 18.00
CA ARG A 74 8.63 10.10 17.63
C ARG A 74 9.11 9.56 16.28
N ILE A 75 9.35 10.47 15.36
CA ILE A 75 9.77 10.13 13.97
C ILE A 75 11.00 9.21 13.96
N ALA A 76 11.97 9.46 14.85
CA ALA A 76 13.20 8.67 14.92
C ALA A 76 12.93 7.23 15.36
N ASP A 77 12.02 7.00 16.29
CA ASP A 77 11.66 5.65 16.76
C ASP A 77 10.92 4.86 15.70
N VAL A 78 9.96 5.49 15.01
CA VAL A 78 9.25 4.87 13.89
C VAL A 78 10.22 4.42 12.79
N LYS A 79 11.13 5.33 12.39
CA LYS A 79 12.15 5.00 11.39
C LYS A 79 13.04 3.86 11.84
N ARG A 80 13.53 3.88 13.08
CA ARG A 80 14.39 2.83 13.64
C ARG A 80 13.71 1.47 13.61
N VAL A 81 12.46 1.39 14.05
CA VAL A 81 11.68 0.14 14.10
C VAL A 81 11.47 -0.42 12.69
N ILE A 82 11.01 0.40 11.75
CA ILE A 82 10.77 -0.05 10.37
C ILE A 82 12.08 -0.45 9.68
N THR A 83 13.15 0.33 9.87
CA THR A 83 14.47 0.04 9.30
C THR A 83 15.01 -1.31 9.79
N SER A 84 14.88 -1.62 11.09
CA SER A 84 15.34 -2.90 11.63
C SER A 84 14.64 -4.11 11.01
N ILE A 85 13.35 -4.00 10.68
CA ILE A 85 12.60 -5.05 9.98
C ILE A 85 13.13 -5.26 8.56
N ILE A 86 13.37 -4.16 7.86
CA ILE A 86 13.89 -4.20 6.48
C ILE A 86 15.27 -4.86 6.44
N GLU A 87 16.15 -4.50 7.36
CA GLU A 87 17.52 -5.01 7.42
C GLU A 87 17.60 -6.50 7.79
N GLN A 88 16.60 -7.01 8.53
CA GLN A 88 16.52 -8.41 8.93
C GLN A 88 15.89 -9.33 7.87
N ASP A 89 15.21 -8.78 6.87
CA ASP A 89 14.56 -9.58 5.83
C ASP A 89 15.52 -9.83 4.65
N SER A 90 16.00 -11.06 4.53
CA SER A 90 16.97 -11.48 3.50
C SER A 90 16.42 -11.40 2.06
N ARG A 91 15.10 -11.29 1.87
CA ARG A 91 14.47 -11.14 0.55
C ARG A 91 14.63 -9.73 0.01
N ILE A 92 14.90 -8.75 0.87
CA ILE A 92 15.05 -7.35 0.48
C ILE A 92 16.45 -7.09 -0.05
N ASP A 93 16.54 -6.52 -1.25
CA ASP A 93 17.80 -6.14 -1.86
C ASP A 93 18.41 -4.89 -1.21
N GLN A 94 19.25 -5.11 -0.20
CA GLN A 94 19.91 -4.05 0.55
C GLN A 94 20.85 -3.21 -0.35
N LYS A 95 21.38 -3.79 -1.44
CA LYS A 95 22.31 -3.08 -2.35
C LYS A 95 21.61 -1.99 -3.16
N ARG A 96 20.33 -2.19 -3.49
CA ARG A 96 19.50 -1.17 -4.15
C ARG A 96 19.06 -0.07 -3.20
N GLY A 97 19.22 -0.30 -1.90
CA GLY A 97 18.75 0.61 -0.86
C GLY A 97 17.25 0.56 -0.66
N PHE A 98 16.81 1.24 0.38
CA PHE A 98 15.40 1.35 0.74
C PHE A 98 15.08 2.78 1.22
N VAL A 99 13.80 3.09 1.32
CA VAL A 99 13.30 4.38 1.78
C VAL A 99 12.40 4.17 2.99
N VAL A 100 12.68 4.88 4.09
CA VAL A 100 11.77 5.02 5.23
C VAL A 100 11.73 6.51 5.57
N ARG A 101 10.69 7.22 5.11
CA ARG A 101 10.57 8.67 5.29
C ARG A 101 9.14 9.06 5.66
N LEU A 102 9.03 10.07 6.52
CA LEU A 102 7.76 10.78 6.68
C LEU A 102 7.44 11.47 5.34
N GLY A 103 6.31 11.10 4.75
CA GLY A 103 5.89 11.57 3.44
C GLY A 103 4.67 12.48 3.47
N GLU A 104 3.84 12.37 4.53
CA GLU A 104 2.61 13.14 4.62
C GLU A 104 2.22 13.39 6.09
N LEU A 105 1.70 14.59 6.34
CA LEU A 105 1.02 14.96 7.58
C LEU A 105 -0.49 14.90 7.31
N ALA A 106 -1.08 13.70 7.49
CA ALA A 106 -2.50 13.49 7.24
C ALA A 106 -3.36 14.00 8.41
N PRO A 107 -4.68 14.15 8.25
CA PRO A 107 -5.55 14.73 9.30
C PRO A 107 -5.47 14.03 10.67
N SER A 108 -5.22 12.72 10.69
CA SER A 108 -5.18 11.93 11.94
C SER A 108 -3.91 11.08 12.07
N SER A 109 -2.95 11.19 11.17
CA SER A 109 -1.76 10.33 11.13
C SER A 109 -0.53 11.01 10.55
N LEU A 110 0.63 10.54 10.99
CA LEU A 110 1.90 10.74 10.29
C LEU A 110 2.11 9.56 9.35
N ASN A 111 2.09 9.81 8.05
CA ASN A 111 2.23 8.74 7.04
C ASN A 111 3.70 8.60 6.62
N PHE A 112 4.27 7.43 6.90
CA PHE A 112 5.61 7.05 6.48
C PHE A 112 5.55 6.27 5.18
N TYR A 113 6.35 6.68 4.20
CA TYR A 113 6.55 5.95 2.95
C TYR A 113 7.70 4.98 3.11
N VAL A 114 7.40 3.71 2.91
CA VAL A 114 8.37 2.61 2.97
C VAL A 114 8.49 2.01 1.58
N ARG A 115 9.70 2.00 1.03
CA ARG A 115 9.95 1.45 -0.31
C ARG A 115 11.13 0.50 -0.25
N VAL A 116 10.93 -0.73 -0.70
CA VAL A 116 11.95 -1.78 -0.71
C VAL A 116 11.92 -2.53 -2.03
N TRP A 117 13.06 -3.09 -2.43
CA TRP A 117 13.19 -3.89 -3.64
C TRP A 117 13.29 -5.37 -3.30
N VAL A 118 12.51 -6.20 -3.99
CA VAL A 118 12.45 -7.64 -3.77
C VAL A 118 12.42 -8.40 -5.09
N PRO A 119 12.87 -9.68 -5.12
CA PRO A 119 12.63 -10.54 -6.28
C PRO A 119 11.15 -10.62 -6.62
N ASN A 120 10.83 -10.63 -7.90
CA ASN A 120 9.45 -10.63 -8.37
C ASN A 120 8.62 -11.79 -7.81
N ALA A 121 9.24 -12.98 -7.69
CA ALA A 121 8.59 -14.17 -7.12
C ALA A 121 8.21 -14.02 -5.65
N GLU A 122 8.95 -13.19 -4.89
CA GLU A 122 8.72 -12.96 -3.46
C GLU A 122 7.85 -11.73 -3.17
N TYR A 123 7.36 -11.05 -4.20
CA TYR A 123 6.68 -9.75 -4.04
C TYR A 123 5.51 -9.81 -3.06
N TRP A 124 4.55 -10.71 -3.29
CA TRP A 124 3.35 -10.78 -2.47
C TRP A 124 3.62 -11.35 -1.07
N ASN A 125 4.47 -12.38 -0.96
CA ASN A 125 4.85 -12.94 0.33
C ASN A 125 5.52 -11.88 1.19
N THR A 126 6.51 -11.19 0.62
CA THR A 126 7.21 -10.12 1.36
C THR A 126 6.28 -8.95 1.69
N TYR A 127 5.36 -8.58 0.78
CA TYR A 127 4.42 -7.50 1.01
C TYR A 127 3.54 -7.74 2.24
N TYR A 128 2.93 -8.92 2.34
CA TYR A 128 2.05 -9.26 3.46
C TYR A 128 2.83 -9.47 4.76
N ASP A 129 3.94 -10.19 4.70
CA ASP A 129 4.80 -10.41 5.87
C ASP A 129 5.34 -9.09 6.45
N MET A 130 5.70 -8.14 5.59
CA MET A 130 6.14 -6.82 6.04
C MET A 130 5.05 -6.05 6.76
N LEU A 131 3.80 -6.08 6.27
CA LEU A 131 2.68 -5.42 6.94
C LEU A 131 2.46 -5.99 8.34
N GLU A 132 2.47 -7.32 8.49
CA GLU A 132 2.32 -8.00 9.77
C GLU A 132 3.47 -7.68 10.72
N LYS A 133 4.71 -7.86 10.28
CA LYS A 133 5.91 -7.58 11.09
C LYS A 133 5.99 -6.11 11.53
N ILE A 134 5.67 -5.18 10.63
CA ILE A 134 5.66 -3.75 10.97
C ILE A 134 4.61 -3.48 12.04
N LYS A 135 3.39 -4.04 11.91
CA LYS A 135 2.32 -3.87 12.90
C LYS A 135 2.76 -4.39 14.28
N GLU A 136 3.26 -5.63 14.33
CA GLU A 136 3.73 -6.24 15.57
C GLU A 136 4.88 -5.45 16.22
N ALA A 137 5.84 -5.00 15.43
CA ALA A 137 6.97 -4.25 15.94
C ALA A 137 6.57 -2.84 16.42
N LEU A 138 5.62 -2.18 15.77
CA LEU A 138 5.08 -0.90 16.23
C LEU A 138 4.37 -1.08 17.58
N ASP A 139 3.56 -2.12 17.74
CA ASP A 139 2.90 -2.43 19.01
C ASP A 139 3.91 -2.72 20.13
N ALA A 140 4.91 -3.54 19.86
CA ALA A 140 5.97 -3.88 20.83
C ALA A 140 6.79 -2.66 21.28
N ASN A 141 6.87 -1.61 20.43
CA ASN A 141 7.54 -0.34 20.75
C ASN A 141 6.57 0.74 21.24
N HIS A 142 5.33 0.42 21.57
CA HIS A 142 4.28 1.35 22.04
C HIS A 142 4.01 2.49 21.06
N ILE A 143 4.17 2.25 19.76
CA ILE A 143 3.84 3.19 18.69
C ILE A 143 2.43 2.86 18.21
N SER A 144 1.47 3.72 18.53
CA SER A 144 0.07 3.50 18.20
C SER A 144 -0.23 3.76 16.73
N LEU A 145 -1.06 2.90 16.13
CA LEU A 145 -1.73 3.21 14.86
C LEU A 145 -2.90 4.16 15.15
N PRO A 146 -3.08 5.19 14.33
CA PRO A 146 -4.07 6.23 14.62
C PRO A 146 -5.49 5.71 14.39
N TYR A 147 -6.37 6.05 15.32
CA TYR A 147 -7.82 6.09 15.06
C TYR A 147 -8.17 7.47 14.50
N PRO A 148 -9.31 7.65 13.81
CA PRO A 148 -9.83 8.96 13.50
C PRO A 148 -9.90 9.81 14.76
N GLN A 149 -9.24 10.98 14.76
CA GLN A 149 -9.18 11.87 15.91
C GLN A 149 -10.12 13.04 15.69
N MET A 150 -10.83 13.44 16.75
CA MET A 150 -11.71 14.58 16.77
C MET A 150 -11.45 15.39 18.05
N ASP A 151 -11.11 16.67 17.88
CA ASP A 151 -11.03 17.59 19.00
C ASP A 151 -12.45 18.05 19.36
N VAL A 152 -12.93 17.65 20.55
CA VAL A 152 -14.21 18.08 21.07
C VAL A 152 -14.01 19.15 22.14
N ARG A 153 -14.38 20.38 21.86
CA ARG A 153 -14.41 21.47 22.85
C ARG A 153 -15.78 21.52 23.51
N ILE A 154 -15.86 21.18 24.79
CA ILE A 154 -17.09 21.28 25.56
C ILE A 154 -17.09 22.63 26.28
N GLU A 155 -17.98 23.55 25.88
CA GLU A 155 -18.22 24.80 26.58
C GLU A 155 -19.37 24.61 27.56
N ASN A 156 -19.10 24.73 28.88
CA ASN A 156 -20.17 24.75 29.88
C ASN A 156 -20.87 26.11 29.81
N ILE A 157 -21.98 26.16 29.15
CA ILE A 157 -22.91 27.32 29.24
C ILE A 157 -23.64 27.24 30.59
N THR A 158 -23.06 27.86 31.60
CA THR A 158 -23.80 28.10 32.85
C THR A 158 -24.89 29.13 32.54
N ALA A 159 -26.11 28.65 32.34
CA ALA A 159 -27.27 29.52 32.24
C ALA A 159 -27.40 30.27 33.55
N LYS A 160 -27.14 31.58 33.57
CA LYS A 160 -27.52 32.46 34.65
C LYS A 160 -29.04 32.47 34.65
N VAL A 161 -29.64 31.76 35.59
CA VAL A 161 -31.10 31.89 35.89
C VAL A 161 -31.31 33.32 36.40
N PRO A 162 -32.15 34.15 35.76
CA PRO A 162 -32.44 35.48 36.29
C PRO A 162 -33.28 35.31 37.58
N THR A 163 -32.68 35.66 38.69
CA THR A 163 -33.42 35.80 39.95
C THR A 163 -34.13 37.16 39.92
N GLN A 164 -35.35 37.22 39.41
CA GLN A 164 -36.29 38.33 39.70
C GLN A 164 -37.70 37.84 39.64
N LEU A 165 -38.24 37.46 40.79
CA LEU A 165 -39.63 37.56 41.12
C LEU A 165 -39.65 38.32 42.46
N GLN A 166 -39.59 39.66 42.40
CA GLN A 166 -40.04 40.49 43.51
C GLN A 166 -41.58 40.53 43.38
N LEU A 167 -42.24 39.90 44.31
CA LEU A 167 -43.65 40.14 44.58
C LEU A 167 -43.78 41.55 45.08
N VAL A 168 -44.60 42.39 44.46
CA VAL A 168 -45.05 43.68 44.93
C VAL A 168 -46.39 43.45 45.57
N ASP A 169 -46.51 43.84 46.84
CA ASP A 169 -47.72 43.88 47.65
C ASP A 169 -48.81 44.81 47.04
#